data_8c619458bf40ebc798c289f351736dac
#
_entry.id   8c619458bf40ebc798c289f351736dac
#
_cell.length_a   1.000
_cell.length_b   1.000
_cell.length_c   1.000
_cell.angle_alpha   90.00
_cell.angle_beta   90.00
_cell.angle_gamma   90.00
#
_symmetry.space_group_name_H-M   'P 1'
#
loop_
_entity.id
_entity.type
_entity.pdbx_description
1 polymer ?
#
loop_
_entity_poly.entity_id
_entity_poly.type
_entity_poly.pdbx_seq_one_letter_code
_entity_poly.pdbx_strand_id
1 'polypeptide(L)'
;MRFRRLSIRYRELGPGATLRLFGDPWILPLPIRMARPEWRPPVDYRESDGELAVKIEVAGMTEEQFEILLYQDVLVIEGDRPWRSSGAEARFHLAEIRYGPFRLELPIPGDIDRERVTARYEQGFLTVHLPKANPT
;
A
#
# COMPACT_ATOMS: atom_id res chain seq x y z
N MET A 1 13.83 20.97 -1.32
CA MET A 1 12.90 19.85 -1.59
C MET A 1 11.73 19.94 -0.63
N ARG A 2 10.53 20.15 -1.14
CA ARG A 2 9.34 20.16 -0.28
C ARG A 2 8.84 18.73 -0.17
N PHE A 3 8.93 18.18 1.02
CA PHE A 3 8.32 16.89 1.33
C PHE A 3 6.83 17.10 1.57
N ARG A 4 6.00 16.58 0.69
CA ARG A 4 4.56 16.54 0.93
C ARG A 4 4.24 15.31 1.75
N ARG A 5 3.54 15.53 2.83
CA ARG A 5 2.97 14.44 3.61
C ARG A 5 1.78 13.85 2.83
N LEU A 6 1.82 12.56 2.59
CA LEU A 6 0.71 11.85 1.98
C LEU A 6 -0.50 11.83 2.92
N SER A 7 -1.67 11.92 2.33
CA SER A 7 -2.91 11.81 3.09
C SER A 7 -3.12 10.35 3.50
N ILE A 8 -3.18 10.11 4.80
CA ILE A 8 -3.49 8.80 5.36
C ILE A 8 -4.94 8.84 5.82
N ARG A 9 -5.75 7.94 5.27
CA ARG A 9 -7.13 7.79 5.70
C ARG A 9 -7.23 6.75 6.81
N TYR A 10 -7.81 7.17 7.93
CA TYR A 10 -8.12 6.28 9.02
C TYR A 10 -9.56 5.78 8.84
N ARG A 11 -9.72 4.48 8.81
CA ARG A 11 -11.05 3.89 8.75
C ARG A 11 -11.21 2.93 9.93
N GLU A 12 -12.13 3.24 10.80
CA GLU A 12 -12.55 2.30 11.84
C GLU A 12 -13.47 1.27 11.20
N LEU A 13 -13.07 0.02 11.31
CA LEU A 13 -13.97 -1.08 11.00
C LEU A 13 -14.95 -1.20 12.17
N GLY A 14 -16.23 -1.03 11.86
CA GLY A 14 -17.29 -1.26 12.84
C GLY A 14 -17.24 -2.68 13.44
N PRO A 15 -17.89 -2.89 14.58
CA PRO A 15 -17.92 -4.21 15.22
C PRO A 15 -18.46 -5.26 14.24
N GLY A 16 -17.68 -6.30 13.98
CA GLY A 16 -18.02 -7.38 13.04
C GLY A 16 -17.38 -7.31 11.66
N ALA A 17 -16.70 -6.22 11.33
CA ALA A 17 -15.95 -6.14 10.08
C ALA A 17 -14.57 -6.76 10.27
N THR A 18 -14.43 -8.01 9.90
CA THR A 18 -13.14 -8.69 9.91
C THR A 18 -12.53 -8.55 8.52
N LEU A 19 -11.50 -7.72 8.40
CA LEU A 19 -10.65 -7.75 7.22
C LEU A 19 -9.76 -9.00 7.35
N ARG A 20 -10.10 -10.04 6.62
CA ARG A 20 -9.28 -11.24 6.61
C ARG A 20 -8.19 -11.08 5.55
N LEU A 21 -6.95 -10.99 6.00
CA LEU A 21 -5.76 -10.87 5.13
C LEU A 21 -5.57 -12.10 4.24
N PHE A 22 -5.99 -13.24 4.72
CA PHE A 22 -5.98 -14.47 3.97
C PHE A 22 -7.44 -14.92 3.87
N GLY A 23 -8.13 -14.39 2.83
CA GLY A 23 -9.53 -14.74 2.63
C GLY A 23 -9.72 -16.22 2.56
N ASP A 24 -10.62 -16.73 3.38
CA ASP A 24 -11.19 -18.04 3.17
C ASP A 24 -11.76 -18.04 1.75
N PRO A 25 -11.26 -18.90 0.85
CA PRO A 25 -11.69 -18.89 -0.55
C PRO A 25 -13.18 -19.07 -0.75
N TRP A 26 -13.89 -19.47 0.30
CA TRP A 26 -15.33 -19.73 0.28
C TRP A 26 -16.21 -18.50 0.56
N ILE A 27 -15.64 -17.40 1.04
CA ILE A 27 -16.39 -16.25 1.56
C ILE A 27 -16.24 -14.99 0.71
N LEU A 28 -15.39 -14.98 -0.32
CA LEU A 28 -15.22 -13.83 -1.19
C LEU A 28 -16.36 -13.72 -2.20
N PRO A 29 -17.19 -12.66 -2.14
CA PRO A 29 -18.19 -12.42 -3.18
C PRO A 29 -17.50 -12.31 -4.54
N LEU A 30 -18.12 -12.88 -5.55
CA LEU A 30 -17.64 -12.85 -6.94
C LEU A 30 -17.16 -11.48 -7.45
N PRO A 31 -17.79 -10.34 -7.08
CA PRO A 31 -17.33 -9.02 -7.53
C PRO A 31 -15.92 -8.64 -7.05
N ILE A 32 -15.48 -9.16 -5.89
CA ILE A 32 -14.14 -8.86 -5.37
C ILE A 32 -13.05 -9.57 -6.18
N ARG A 33 -13.38 -10.68 -6.81
CA ARG A 33 -12.45 -11.40 -7.69
C ARG A 33 -12.09 -10.60 -8.95
N MET A 34 -13.00 -9.75 -9.43
CA MET A 34 -12.78 -8.90 -10.60
C MET A 34 -11.91 -7.68 -10.27
N ALA A 35 -11.76 -7.34 -8.99
CA ALA A 35 -10.96 -6.23 -8.51
C ALA A 35 -9.57 -6.66 -8.02
N ARG A 36 -9.09 -7.85 -8.40
CA ARG A 36 -7.75 -8.29 -8.01
C ARG A 36 -6.70 -7.42 -8.65
N PRO A 37 -5.70 -6.95 -7.88
CA PRO A 37 -4.59 -6.20 -8.44
C PRO A 37 -3.83 -7.05 -9.45
N GLU A 38 -3.42 -6.43 -10.55
CA GLU A 38 -2.72 -7.11 -11.63
C GLU A 38 -1.27 -7.46 -11.27
N TRP A 39 -0.71 -6.76 -10.27
CA TRP A 39 0.67 -6.93 -9.88
C TRP A 39 0.90 -6.52 -8.43
N ARG A 40 2.07 -6.86 -7.90
CA ARG A 40 2.47 -6.52 -6.54
C ARG A 40 3.86 -5.88 -6.55
N PRO A 41 4.01 -4.61 -6.13
CA PRO A 41 5.32 -4.00 -6.01
C PRO A 41 6.15 -4.63 -4.89
N PRO A 42 7.47 -4.66 -5.02
CA PRO A 42 8.36 -5.16 -3.96
C PRO A 42 8.23 -4.33 -2.69
N VAL A 43 8.20 -5.01 -1.55
CA VAL A 43 8.00 -4.40 -0.24
C VAL A 43 9.04 -4.91 0.74
N ASP A 44 9.65 -3.97 1.46
CA ASP A 44 10.40 -4.26 2.67
C ASP A 44 9.57 -3.81 3.87
N TYR A 45 9.29 -4.72 4.78
CA TYR A 45 8.56 -4.44 6.01
C TYR A 45 9.42 -4.82 7.20
N ARG A 46 9.86 -3.82 7.95
CA ARG A 46 10.79 -4.00 9.06
C ARG A 46 10.20 -3.48 10.37
N GLU A 47 10.67 -4.06 11.44
CA GLU A 47 10.32 -3.67 12.80
C GLU A 47 11.59 -3.33 13.58
N SER A 48 11.53 -2.24 14.33
CA SER A 48 12.53 -1.87 15.33
C SER A 48 11.84 -1.68 16.68
N ASP A 49 12.61 -1.32 17.70
CA ASP A 49 12.04 -1.11 19.05
C ASP A 49 10.99 0.00 19.09
N GLY A 50 11.15 1.03 18.26
CA GLY A 50 10.29 2.21 18.28
C GLY A 50 9.26 2.28 17.18
N GLU A 51 9.42 1.55 16.09
CA GLU A 51 8.53 1.69 14.94
C GLU A 51 8.46 0.46 14.05
N LEU A 52 7.39 0.41 13.27
CA LEU A 52 7.27 -0.39 12.08
C LEU A 52 7.50 0.52 10.86
N ALA A 53 8.24 0.05 9.87
CA ALA A 53 8.48 0.82 8.65
C ALA A 53 8.26 -0.04 7.42
N VAL A 54 7.50 0.49 6.49
CA VAL A 54 7.18 -0.14 5.20
C VAL A 54 7.81 0.69 4.11
N LYS A 55 8.58 0.04 3.24
CA LYS A 55 9.19 0.69 2.07
C LYS A 55 8.80 -0.08 0.82
N ILE A 56 8.22 0.63 -0.14
CA ILE A 56 7.70 0.03 -1.37
C ILE A 56 8.43 0.63 -2.56
N GLU A 57 8.98 -0.23 -3.41
CA GLU A 57 9.61 0.18 -4.66
C GLU A 57 8.54 0.30 -5.75
N VAL A 58 8.16 1.53 -6.09
CA VAL A 58 7.06 1.80 -7.01
C VAL A 58 7.29 3.12 -7.75
N ALA A 59 8.30 3.15 -8.59
CA ALA A 59 8.64 4.34 -9.37
C ALA A 59 7.56 4.70 -10.41
N GLY A 60 7.60 5.91 -10.92
CA GLY A 60 6.76 6.37 -12.03
C GLY A 60 5.35 6.75 -11.65
N MET A 61 5.12 7.09 -10.39
CA MET A 61 3.81 7.50 -9.88
C MET A 61 3.85 8.90 -9.28
N THR A 62 2.68 9.45 -9.05
CA THR A 62 2.50 10.69 -8.27
C THR A 62 1.84 10.35 -6.93
N GLU A 63 1.93 11.27 -5.98
CA GLU A 63 1.35 11.08 -4.64
C GLU A 63 -0.15 10.83 -4.66
N GLU A 64 -0.85 11.45 -5.61
CA GLU A 64 -2.30 11.31 -5.76
C GLU A 64 -2.73 9.93 -6.26
N GLN A 65 -1.80 9.13 -6.76
CA GLN A 65 -2.08 7.79 -7.27
C GLN A 65 -1.98 6.70 -6.20
N PHE A 66 -1.68 7.10 -4.96
CA PHE A 66 -1.64 6.20 -3.81
C PHE A 66 -2.80 6.46 -2.86
N GLU A 67 -3.33 5.41 -2.28
CA GLU A 67 -4.23 5.47 -1.15
C GLU A 67 -3.67 4.61 -0.02
N ILE A 68 -3.55 5.21 1.17
CA ILE A 68 -3.05 4.53 2.37
C ILE A 68 -4.18 4.48 3.38
N LEU A 69 -4.60 3.27 3.72
CA LEU A 69 -5.70 3.02 4.65
C LEU A 69 -5.13 2.32 5.89
N LEU A 70 -5.37 2.91 7.03
CA LEU A 70 -4.92 2.36 8.30
C LEU A 70 -6.13 1.86 9.10
N TYR A 71 -6.22 0.54 9.20
CA TYR A 71 -7.18 -0.15 10.06
C TYR A 71 -6.53 -0.48 11.41
N GLN A 72 -7.29 -1.06 12.31
CA GLN A 72 -6.78 -1.36 13.65
C GLN A 72 -5.56 -2.30 13.63
N ASP A 73 -5.61 -3.33 12.81
CA ASP A 73 -4.61 -4.40 12.76
C ASP A 73 -3.99 -4.63 11.39
N VAL A 74 -4.30 -3.75 10.43
CA VAL A 74 -3.79 -3.89 9.08
C VAL A 74 -3.56 -2.54 8.41
N LEU A 75 -2.45 -2.44 7.71
CA LEU A 75 -2.14 -1.33 6.81
C LEU A 75 -2.43 -1.77 5.39
N VAL A 76 -3.27 -1.02 4.70
CA VAL A 76 -3.59 -1.26 3.29
C VAL A 76 -3.03 -0.14 2.45
N ILE A 77 -2.28 -0.50 1.42
CA ILE A 77 -1.72 0.46 0.47
C ILE A 77 -2.20 0.07 -0.92
N GLU A 78 -2.91 0.98 -1.54
CA GLU A 78 -3.42 0.80 -2.89
C GLU A 78 -2.83 1.85 -3.82
N GLY A 79 -2.69 1.51 -5.08
CA GLY A 79 -2.28 2.43 -6.11
C GLY A 79 -2.57 1.88 -7.49
N ASP A 80 -2.39 2.73 -8.47
CA ASP A 80 -2.51 2.35 -9.86
C ASP A 80 -1.39 3.02 -10.63
N ARG A 81 -0.45 2.22 -11.12
CA ARG A 81 0.62 2.74 -11.99
C ARG A 81 0.11 2.75 -13.42
N PRO A 82 -0.19 3.94 -13.96
CA PRO A 82 -0.87 4.00 -15.24
C PRO A 82 0.04 3.57 -16.39
N TRP A 83 -0.53 2.81 -17.30
CA TRP A 83 0.08 2.54 -18.59
C TRP A 83 -0.03 3.79 -19.46
N ARG A 84 1.09 4.21 -20.04
CA ARG A 84 1.09 5.28 -21.04
C ARG A 84 1.57 4.70 -22.36
N SER A 85 0.74 4.83 -23.37
CA SER A 85 1.12 4.48 -24.73
C SER A 85 2.22 5.43 -25.22
N SER A 86 3.21 4.90 -25.93
CA SER A 86 4.24 5.70 -26.56
C SER A 86 3.74 6.51 -27.77
N GLY A 87 2.45 6.44 -28.11
CA GLY A 87 1.81 7.18 -29.17
C GLY A 87 2.10 6.71 -30.59
N ALA A 88 2.99 5.76 -30.77
CA ALA A 88 3.31 5.14 -32.04
C ALA A 88 2.96 3.65 -31.99
N GLU A 89 2.71 3.03 -33.14
CA GLU A 89 2.62 1.58 -33.24
C GLU A 89 4.00 0.98 -32.92
N ALA A 90 4.20 0.68 -31.64
CA ALA A 90 5.43 0.12 -31.13
C ALA A 90 5.30 -1.39 -30.89
N ARG A 91 6.35 -2.10 -31.21
CA ARG A 91 6.47 -3.52 -30.91
C ARG A 91 7.43 -3.69 -29.73
N PHE A 92 6.98 -4.33 -28.67
CA PHE A 92 7.85 -4.65 -27.55
C PHE A 92 8.69 -5.88 -27.86
N HIS A 93 10.01 -5.75 -27.76
CA HIS A 93 10.90 -6.89 -27.75
C HIS A 93 11.04 -7.49 -26.35
N LEU A 94 10.80 -6.69 -25.32
CA LEU A 94 10.80 -7.09 -23.93
C LEU A 94 9.85 -6.15 -23.17
N ALA A 95 8.97 -6.70 -22.34
CA ALA A 95 8.00 -5.93 -21.59
C ALA A 95 7.86 -6.51 -20.17
N GLU A 96 8.74 -6.08 -19.26
CA GLU A 96 8.83 -6.59 -17.88
C GLU A 96 8.27 -5.61 -16.85
N ILE A 97 8.12 -4.33 -17.22
CA ILE A 97 7.61 -3.33 -16.29
C ILE A 97 6.12 -3.58 -16.05
N ARG A 98 5.75 -3.65 -14.79
CA ARG A 98 4.38 -3.92 -14.36
C ARG A 98 3.59 -2.62 -14.24
N TYR A 99 2.37 -2.61 -14.75
CA TYR A 99 1.43 -1.49 -14.68
C TYR A 99 0.08 -1.96 -14.19
N GLY A 100 -0.76 -1.01 -13.82
CA GLY A 100 -2.11 -1.27 -13.37
C GLY A 100 -2.26 -1.17 -11.86
N PRO A 101 -3.44 -1.56 -11.35
CA PRO A 101 -3.73 -1.47 -9.93
C PRO A 101 -2.94 -2.49 -9.12
N PHE A 102 -2.57 -2.08 -7.90
CA PHE A 102 -1.99 -2.96 -6.89
C PHE A 102 -2.61 -2.69 -5.53
N ARG A 103 -2.58 -3.70 -4.68
CA ARG A 103 -3.05 -3.61 -3.31
C ARG A 103 -2.14 -4.44 -2.42
N LEU A 104 -1.64 -3.82 -1.36
CA LEU A 104 -0.83 -4.45 -0.33
C LEU A 104 -1.60 -4.43 0.98
N GLU A 105 -1.69 -5.56 1.63
CA GLU A 105 -2.27 -5.70 2.96
C GLU A 105 -1.18 -6.21 3.89
N LEU A 106 -0.83 -5.40 4.88
CA LEU A 106 0.26 -5.67 5.79
C LEU A 106 -0.25 -5.71 7.22
N PRO A 107 -0.10 -6.83 7.94
CA PRO A 107 -0.55 -6.92 9.33
C PRO A 107 0.28 -5.99 10.23
N ILE A 108 -0.40 -5.41 11.22
CA ILE A 108 0.24 -4.55 12.22
C ILE A 108 0.30 -5.33 13.53
N PRO A 109 1.48 -5.83 13.92
CA PRO A 109 1.64 -6.51 15.21
C PRO A 109 1.74 -5.47 16.33
N GLY A 110 0.76 -5.46 17.21
CA GLY A 110 0.73 -4.57 18.37
C GLY A 110 0.13 -3.20 18.10
N ASP A 111 0.24 -2.31 19.08
CA ASP A 111 -0.36 -0.99 19.02
C ASP A 111 0.59 0.04 18.43
N ILE A 112 0.05 0.88 17.59
CA ILE A 112 0.78 2.00 16.98
C ILE A 112 0.16 3.33 17.42
N ASP A 113 0.98 4.36 17.43
CA ASP A 113 0.54 5.74 17.63
C ASP A 113 0.03 6.29 16.30
N ARG A 114 -1.27 6.23 16.11
CA ARG A 114 -1.92 6.57 14.83
C ARG A 114 -1.75 8.04 14.45
N GLU A 115 -1.62 8.92 15.41
CA GLU A 115 -1.46 10.35 15.17
C GLU A 115 -0.07 10.69 14.63
N ARG A 116 0.90 9.81 14.86
CA ARG A 116 2.28 10.00 14.43
C ARG A 116 2.65 9.19 13.18
N VAL A 117 1.71 8.48 12.60
CA VAL A 117 1.95 7.76 11.33
C VAL A 117 2.23 8.76 10.22
N THR A 118 3.26 8.52 9.45
CA THR A 118 3.66 9.36 8.32
C THR A 118 3.90 8.52 7.09
N ALA A 119 3.67 9.12 5.92
CA ALA A 119 4.00 8.52 4.65
C ALA A 119 4.65 9.54 3.73
N ARG A 120 5.62 9.09 2.96
CA ARG A 120 6.40 9.92 2.06
C ARG A 120 6.71 9.16 0.78
N TYR A 121 6.56 9.82 -0.35
CA TYR A 121 6.97 9.30 -1.64
C TYR A 121 8.14 10.10 -2.19
N GLU A 122 9.26 9.44 -2.43
CA GLU A 122 10.50 10.08 -2.84
C GLU A 122 11.34 9.11 -3.66
N GLN A 123 11.86 9.58 -4.79
CA GLN A 123 12.77 8.81 -5.65
C GLN A 123 12.27 7.40 -6.00
N GLY A 124 10.98 7.26 -6.23
CA GLY A 124 10.38 5.98 -6.58
C GLY A 124 10.06 5.06 -5.41
N PHE A 125 10.30 5.49 -4.18
CA PHE A 125 9.98 4.74 -2.97
C PHE A 125 8.85 5.39 -2.19
N LEU A 126 7.83 4.61 -1.87
CA LEU A 126 6.83 4.99 -0.88
C LEU A 126 7.25 4.41 0.46
N THR A 127 7.42 5.27 1.46
CA THR A 127 7.80 4.85 2.81
C THR A 127 6.71 5.26 3.80
N VAL A 128 6.26 4.31 4.61
CA VAL A 128 5.28 4.53 5.68
C VAL A 128 5.94 4.21 7.01
N HIS A 129 5.92 5.16 7.93
CA HIS A 129 6.43 5.01 9.29
C HIS A 129 5.26 4.88 10.26
N LEU A 130 5.26 3.83 11.04
CA LEU A 130 4.24 3.51 12.02
C LEU A 130 4.88 3.45 13.41
N PRO A 131 4.98 4.59 14.13
CA PRO A 131 5.53 4.60 15.48
C PRO A 131 4.72 3.73 16.43
N LYS A 132 5.41 2.94 17.25
CA LYS A 132 4.75 2.13 18.27
C LYS A 132 4.17 3.00 19.37
N ALA A 133 3.00 2.65 19.89
CA ALA A 133 2.38 3.37 21.00
C ALA A 133 3.16 3.18 22.29
N ASN A 134 3.69 1.99 22.50
CA ASN A 134 4.50 1.65 23.68
C ASN A 134 5.81 1.01 23.22
N PRO A 135 6.81 1.84 22.86
CA PRO A 135 8.11 1.30 22.45
C PRO A 135 8.80 0.66 23.65
N THR A 136 9.25 -0.56 23.44
CA THR A 136 10.01 -1.30 24.46
C THR A 136 11.50 -1.27 24.14
#